data_15cddd0d984afb808ab1c916352ecc12
#
_entry.id   15cddd0d984afb808ab1c916352ecc12
#
_cell.length_a   1.000
_cell.length_b   1.000
_cell.length_c   1.000
_cell.angle_alpha   90.00
_cell.angle_beta   90.00
_cell.angle_gamma   90.00
#
_symmetry.space_group_name_H-M   'P 1'
#
loop_
_entity.id
_entity.type
_entity.pdbx_description
1 polymer ?
#
loop_
_entity_poly.entity_id
_entity_poly.type
_entity_poly.pdbx_seq_one_letter_code
_entity_poly.pdbx_strand_id
1 'polypeptide(L)'
;MANQMIRIRLKAYDHQLIDSSAAKIVETAKRNGARVSGPIPLPTKKEVVTILRAVHKYKDSREQFERRTHKRLIDILNPNQKTIEALMSLDLPAGVEIEIKL
;
A
#
# COMPACT_ATOMS: atom_id res chain seq x y z
N MET A 1 -0.61 3.91 31.18
CA MET A 1 -0.16 3.01 30.14
C MET A 1 -0.14 3.72 28.81
N ALA A 2 0.95 3.56 28.11
CA ALA A 2 1.05 4.18 26.81
C ALA A 2 0.14 3.46 25.83
N ASN A 3 -0.63 4.21 25.08
CA ASN A 3 -1.42 3.65 24.01
C ASN A 3 -0.48 3.31 22.86
N GLN A 4 -0.48 2.05 22.50
CA GLN A 4 0.31 1.59 21.35
C GLN A 4 -0.50 1.81 20.10
N MET A 5 0.20 2.18 19.05
CA MET A 5 -0.39 2.34 17.73
C MET A 5 0.57 1.78 16.70
N ILE A 6 0.01 1.03 15.77
CA ILE A 6 0.77 0.53 14.63
C ILE A 6 0.32 1.31 13.41
N ARG A 7 1.26 1.93 12.73
CA ARG A 7 0.98 2.64 11.50
C ARG A 7 1.49 1.82 10.33
N ILE A 8 0.59 1.50 9.43
CA ILE A 8 0.90 0.68 8.26
C ILE A 8 0.74 1.54 7.02
N ARG A 9 1.78 1.60 6.23
CA ARG A 9 1.74 2.28 4.94
C ARG A 9 1.82 1.24 3.84
N LEU A 10 0.90 1.33 2.91
CA LEU A 10 0.88 0.45 1.73
C LEU A 10 1.18 1.27 0.49
N LYS A 11 1.96 0.69 -0.39
CA LYS A 11 2.26 1.29 -1.70
C LYS A 11 2.09 0.24 -2.77
N ALA A 12 1.43 0.61 -3.84
CA ALA A 12 1.29 -0.27 -5.00
C ALA A 12 1.01 0.56 -6.24
N TYR A 13 1.36 0.00 -7.38
CA TYR A 13 1.03 0.64 -8.64
C TYR A 13 -0.42 0.34 -9.04
N ASP A 14 -0.96 -0.76 -8.57
CA ASP A 14 -2.32 -1.17 -8.90
C ASP A 14 -3.25 -0.82 -7.74
N HIS A 15 -4.27 0.00 -8.02
CA HIS A 15 -5.18 0.45 -6.98
C HIS A 15 -6.06 -0.68 -6.45
N GLN A 16 -6.39 -1.67 -7.28
CA GLN A 16 -7.19 -2.80 -6.84
C GLN A 16 -6.42 -3.68 -5.86
N LEU A 17 -5.14 -3.91 -6.13
CA LEU A 17 -4.30 -4.69 -5.24
C LEU A 17 -4.12 -4.01 -3.90
N ILE A 18 -3.90 -2.71 -3.90
CA ILE A 18 -3.69 -1.98 -2.66
C ILE A 18 -4.97 -1.94 -1.82
N ASP A 19 -6.12 -1.78 -2.46
CA ASP A 19 -7.39 -1.76 -1.76
C ASP A 19 -7.73 -3.14 -1.19
N SER A 20 -7.48 -4.20 -1.94
CA SER A 20 -7.65 -5.58 -1.44
C SER A 20 -6.76 -5.84 -0.24
N SER A 21 -5.50 -5.43 -0.33
CA SER A 21 -4.54 -5.63 0.77
C SER A 21 -4.95 -4.84 2.00
N ALA A 22 -5.38 -3.60 1.80
CA ALA A 22 -5.85 -2.77 2.91
C ALA A 22 -7.07 -3.40 3.59
N ALA A 23 -8.00 -3.93 2.82
CA ALA A 23 -9.18 -4.60 3.36
C ALA A 23 -8.81 -5.83 4.18
N LYS A 24 -7.84 -6.60 3.72
CA LYS A 24 -7.36 -7.78 4.48
C LYS A 24 -6.74 -7.38 5.80
N ILE A 25 -5.94 -6.34 5.80
CA ILE A 25 -5.29 -5.85 7.02
C ILE A 25 -6.33 -5.36 8.01
N VAL A 26 -7.29 -4.56 7.55
CA VAL A 26 -8.36 -4.04 8.40
C VAL A 26 -9.18 -5.17 9.00
N GLU A 27 -9.57 -6.14 8.18
CA GLU A 27 -10.34 -7.29 8.62
C GLU A 27 -9.58 -8.10 9.67
N THR A 28 -8.31 -8.37 9.41
CA THR A 28 -7.46 -9.12 10.34
C THR A 28 -7.34 -8.41 11.67
N ALA A 29 -7.12 -7.11 11.66
CA ALA A 29 -6.99 -6.33 12.87
C ALA A 29 -8.30 -6.31 13.67
N LYS A 30 -9.43 -6.11 13.00
CA LYS A 30 -10.72 -6.12 13.65
C LYS A 30 -11.07 -7.47 14.26
N ARG A 31 -10.72 -8.53 13.54
CA ARG A 31 -10.97 -9.90 14.01
C ARG A 31 -10.24 -10.19 15.30
N ASN A 32 -9.11 -9.56 15.50
CA ASN A 32 -8.29 -9.74 16.69
C ASN A 32 -8.57 -8.68 17.77
N GLY A 33 -9.63 -7.93 17.62
CA GLY A 33 -10.09 -7.01 18.64
C GLY A 33 -9.45 -5.63 18.64
N ALA A 34 -8.63 -5.31 17.66
CA ALA A 34 -8.01 -4.00 17.58
C ALA A 34 -8.94 -2.97 16.94
N ARG A 35 -8.74 -1.73 17.30
CA ARG A 35 -9.42 -0.63 16.64
C ARG A 35 -8.64 -0.21 15.42
N VAL A 36 -9.34 0.03 14.33
CA VAL A 36 -8.70 0.40 13.07
C VAL A 36 -9.22 1.75 12.61
N SER A 37 -8.30 2.64 12.32
CA SER A 37 -8.61 3.91 11.69
C SER A 37 -8.13 3.86 10.25
N GLY A 38 -9.03 3.99 9.33
CA GLY A 38 -8.68 3.93 7.93
C GLY A 38 -9.25 2.71 7.25
N PRO A 39 -8.86 2.39 6.05
CA PRO A 39 -7.71 2.92 5.32
C PRO A 39 -7.91 4.35 4.82
N ILE A 40 -6.87 5.13 4.96
CA ILE A 40 -6.88 6.52 4.53
C ILE A 40 -6.10 6.61 3.23
N PRO A 41 -6.72 7.06 2.15
CA PRO A 41 -5.98 7.25 0.91
C PRO A 41 -5.05 8.45 1.03
N LEU A 42 -3.78 8.23 0.74
CA LEU A 42 -2.82 9.31 0.67
C LEU A 42 -2.72 9.80 -0.77
N PRO A 43 -2.16 10.99 -1.00
CA PRO A 43 -2.03 11.49 -2.36
C PRO A 43 -1.30 10.51 -3.26
N THR A 44 -1.85 10.30 -4.44
CA THR A 44 -1.26 9.42 -5.44
C THR A 44 -0.13 10.13 -6.14
N LYS A 45 1.04 9.51 -6.15
CA LYS A 45 2.18 10.04 -6.86
C LYS A 45 2.09 9.62 -8.31
N LYS A 46 2.11 10.59 -9.19
CA LYS A 46 2.04 10.34 -10.62
C LYS A 46 3.39 10.69 -11.25
N GLU A 47 3.97 9.74 -11.93
CA GLU A 47 5.20 9.95 -12.66
C GLU A 47 4.97 9.68 -14.13
N VAL A 48 5.47 10.57 -14.97
CA VAL A 48 5.41 10.38 -16.40
C VAL A 48 6.82 10.04 -16.85
N VAL A 49 6.97 8.85 -17.39
CA VAL A 49 8.26 8.39 -17.88
C VAL A 49 8.21 8.40 -19.40
N THR A 50 9.12 9.14 -20.00
CA THR A 50 9.25 9.17 -21.45
C THR A 50 10.38 8.24 -21.86
N ILE A 51 10.05 7.27 -22.69
CA ILE A 51 11.02 6.34 -23.22
C ILE A 51 11.24 6.64 -24.69
N LEU A 52 12.49 6.88 -25.04
CA LEU A 52 12.87 7.02 -26.43
C LEU A 52 13.17 5.66 -26.97
N ARG A 53 12.41 5.24 -27.96
CA ARG A 53 12.71 4.01 -28.66
C ARG A 53 13.63 4.31 -29.83
N ALA A 54 14.61 3.49 -29.99
CA ALA A 54 15.51 3.59 -31.14
C ALA A 54 14.78 3.10 -32.36
N VAL A 55 14.01 3.95 -32.95
CA VAL A 55 13.38 3.67 -34.21
C VAL A 55 14.08 4.49 -35.23
N HIS A 56 14.64 3.85 -36.08
CA HIS A 56 15.37 4.43 -37.11
C HIS A 56 14.62 5.46 -37.85
N LYS A 57 14.82 5.97 -38.69
CA LYS A 57 14.30 6.81 -39.69
C LYS A 57 13.04 7.54 -39.42
N TYR A 58 12.22 7.05 -38.56
CA TYR A 58 10.94 7.62 -38.38
C TYR A 58 10.96 8.52 -37.17
N LYS A 59 10.19 9.50 -37.26
CA LYS A 59 10.03 10.44 -36.26
C LYS A 59 9.87 9.80 -34.94
N ASP A 60 9.85 10.49 -34.07
CA ASP A 60 9.51 10.34 -32.70
C ASP A 60 8.95 9.03 -32.27
N SER A 61 9.77 8.16 -31.81
CA SER A 61 9.33 7.01 -31.11
C SER A 61 9.35 7.25 -29.64
N ARG A 62 8.64 8.25 -29.22
CA ARG A 62 8.49 8.49 -27.81
C ARG A 62 7.29 7.72 -27.31
N GLU A 63 7.48 6.95 -26.28
CA GLU A 63 6.38 6.40 -25.53
C GLU A 63 6.38 7.03 -24.17
N GLN A 64 5.23 7.55 -23.77
CA GLN A 64 5.05 8.09 -22.44
C GLN A 64 4.24 7.10 -21.64
N PHE A 65 4.80 6.69 -20.51
CA PHE A 65 4.11 5.83 -19.57
C PHE A 65 3.79 6.62 -18.33
N GLU A 66 2.57 6.50 -17.88
CA GLU A 66 2.21 7.02 -16.59
C GLU A 66 2.42 5.95 -15.55
N ARG A 67 3.17 6.30 -14.52
CA ARG A 67 3.34 5.43 -13.38
C ARG A 67 2.65 6.10 -12.21
N ARG A 68 1.64 5.45 -11.68
CA ARG A 68 0.92 5.96 -10.52
C ARG A 68 1.22 5.08 -9.33
N THR A 69 1.69 5.71 -8.27
CA THR A 69 1.93 5.01 -7.02
C THR A 69 0.80 5.36 -6.07
N HIS A 70 -0.02 4.37 -5.78
CA HIS A 70 -1.11 4.53 -4.82
C HIS A 70 -0.59 4.25 -3.43
N LYS A 71 -1.06 5.01 -2.47
CA LYS A 71 -0.65 4.87 -1.07
C LYS A 71 -1.87 4.81 -0.19
N ARG A 72 -1.81 3.95 0.81
CA ARG A 72 -2.86 3.86 1.82
C ARG A 72 -2.23 3.84 3.20
N LEU A 73 -2.89 4.49 4.13
CA LEU A 73 -2.43 4.55 5.51
C LEU A 73 -3.47 3.87 6.39
N ILE A 74 -3.03 2.96 7.22
CA ILE A 74 -3.89 2.28 8.19
C ILE A 74 -3.27 2.43 9.56
N ASP A 75 -4.03 2.99 10.49
CA ASP A 75 -3.62 3.09 11.88
C ASP A 75 -4.38 2.05 12.69
N ILE A 76 -3.64 1.23 13.40
CA ILE A 76 -4.23 0.21 14.28
C ILE A 76 -3.99 0.66 15.70
N LEU A 77 -5.07 0.90 16.42
CA LEU A 77 -5.03 1.41 17.77
C LEU A 77 -5.17 0.27 18.78
N ASN A 78 -4.34 0.33 19.79
CA ASN A 78 -4.36 -0.66 20.90
C ASN A 78 -4.26 -2.09 20.40
N PRO A 79 -3.24 -2.42 19.58
CA PRO A 79 -3.08 -3.79 19.13
C PRO A 79 -2.63 -4.67 20.30
N ASN A 80 -3.15 -5.89 20.35
CA ASN A 80 -2.63 -6.88 21.26
C ASN A 80 -1.62 -7.75 20.53
N GLN A 81 -1.02 -8.70 21.26
CA GLN A 81 0.00 -9.54 20.67
C GLN A 81 -0.56 -10.42 19.53
N LYS A 82 -1.80 -10.86 19.66
CA LYS A 82 -2.45 -11.64 18.62
C LYS A 82 -2.62 -10.84 17.34
N THR A 83 -2.96 -9.55 17.48
CA THR A 83 -3.09 -8.66 16.33
C THR A 83 -1.76 -8.54 15.59
N ILE A 84 -0.69 -8.33 16.34
CA ILE A 84 0.65 -8.18 15.75
C ILE A 84 1.05 -9.45 15.03
N GLU A 85 0.86 -10.61 15.67
CA GLU A 85 1.21 -11.89 15.07
C GLU A 85 0.40 -12.16 13.81
N ALA A 86 -0.89 -11.87 13.84
CA ALA A 86 -1.74 -12.06 12.68
C ALA A 86 -1.33 -11.17 11.51
N LEU A 87 -0.94 -9.94 11.79
CA LEU A 87 -0.47 -9.03 10.75
C LEU A 87 0.85 -9.48 10.15
N MET A 88 1.75 -10.00 10.98
CA MET A 88 3.05 -10.49 10.51
C MET A 88 2.92 -11.74 9.65
N SER A 89 1.89 -12.54 9.87
CA SER A 89 1.68 -13.77 9.11
C SER A 89 0.77 -13.58 7.90
N LEU A 90 0.34 -12.37 7.66
CA LEU A 90 -0.57 -12.08 6.56
C LEU A 90 0.14 -12.17 5.22
N ASP A 91 -0.43 -12.92 4.30
CA ASP A 91 0.07 -13.02 2.94
C ASP A 91 -0.57 -11.92 2.10
N LEU A 92 0.26 -11.05 1.58
CA LEU A 92 -0.19 -10.01 0.66
C LEU A 92 0.26 -10.32 -0.75
N PRO A 93 -0.50 -9.88 -1.76
CA PRO A 93 -0.11 -10.15 -3.13
C PRO A 93 1.20 -9.47 -3.48
N ALA A 94 1.92 -10.08 -4.42
CA ALA A 94 3.12 -9.46 -4.96
C ALA A 94 2.75 -8.13 -5.61
N GLY A 95 3.62 -7.16 -5.50
CA GLY A 95 3.36 -5.84 -6.06
C GLY A 95 2.86 -4.83 -5.04
N VAL A 96 2.62 -5.26 -3.81
CA VAL A 96 2.26 -4.36 -2.72
C VAL A 96 3.42 -4.27 -1.75
N GLU A 97 3.92 -3.07 -1.54
CA GLU A 97 4.91 -2.81 -0.52
C GLU A 97 4.23 -2.44 0.78
N ILE A 98 4.71 -3.00 1.87
CA ILE A 98 4.17 -2.71 3.17
C ILE A 98 5.28 -2.18 4.08
N GLU A 99 4.98 -1.12 4.78
CA GLU A 99 5.88 -0.54 5.78
C GLU A 99 5.12 -0.45 7.08
N ILE A 100 5.67 -1.04 8.13
CA ILE A 100 5.03 -1.05 9.44
C ILE A 100 5.89 -0.27 10.41
N LYS A 101 5.27 0.70 11.04
CA LYS A 101 5.91 1.48 12.10
C LYS A 101 5.19 1.25 13.42
N LEU A 102 5.95 0.90 14.40
CA LEU A 102 5.45 0.74 15.76
C LEU A 102 5.51 2.04 16.53
#